data_15055106eed04259d8a6c314b6c7cd8b
#
_entry.id   15055106eed04259d8a6c314b6c7cd8b
#
_cell.length_a   1.000
_cell.length_b   1.000
_cell.length_c   1.000
_cell.angle_alpha   90.00
_cell.angle_beta   90.00
_cell.angle_gamma   90.00
#
_symmetry.space_group_name_H-M   'P 1'
#
loop_
_entity.id
_entity.type
_entity.pdbx_description
1 polymer ?
#
loop_
_entity_poly.entity_id
_entity_poly.type
_entity_poly.pdbx_seq_one_letter_code
_entity_poly.pdbx_strand_id
1 'polypeptide(L)'
;MRDISHLPKKVKFIMELQFPIINKIYPRDVFSGGRIGYPKEDIFKWLLVKKVTNWDYRSLSEISGISYQTLNRRNRQFQQRNIYRKFFQYLVNQAVRKGLIDGEKTAIDSSFVKTYSNKEESGSLGYNGYKKSYGFKLHALIDVKTKFPIALVVTDGLMHDSKLAIPLMKRGGHYLKKNGYILADKAYDDTDIIAWIIKRFNSKAGIPMKKKSRLAKGKKSRYGNLLNWRLKAVGRTFKKSIYKLRTEIERFFSSIKRRFHLGQELTRGIEAFTRNSYLSLISYCLNKLYLVGARSF
;
A
#
# COMPACT_ATOMS: atom_id res chain seq x y z
N MET A 1 -9.76 22.81 22.13
CA MET A 1 -9.15 22.37 20.83
C MET A 1 -8.14 23.44 20.46
N ARG A 2 -6.84 23.11 20.32
CA ARG A 2 -5.86 24.14 19.90
C ARG A 2 -6.16 24.61 18.48
N ASP A 3 -5.90 25.88 18.22
CA ASP A 3 -6.11 26.48 16.91
C ASP A 3 -5.25 25.79 15.84
N ILE A 4 -5.91 25.28 14.79
CA ILE A 4 -5.30 24.64 13.63
C ILE A 4 -5.37 25.56 12.40
N SER A 5 -5.73 26.83 12.59
CA SER A 5 -5.89 27.79 11.48
C SER A 5 -4.62 27.97 10.66
N HIS A 6 -3.45 27.83 11.29
CA HIS A 6 -2.13 27.91 10.65
C HIS A 6 -1.77 26.72 9.77
N LEU A 7 -2.50 25.59 9.85
CA LEU A 7 -2.21 24.41 9.04
C LEU A 7 -2.66 24.60 7.58
N PRO A 8 -1.92 24.05 6.59
CA PRO A 8 -2.32 24.11 5.19
C PRO A 8 -3.72 23.54 4.95
N LYS A 9 -4.50 24.12 4.03
CA LYS A 9 -5.87 23.71 3.68
C LYS A 9 -5.99 22.19 3.44
N LYS A 10 -5.00 21.59 2.76
CA LYS A 10 -4.92 20.15 2.52
C LYS A 10 -4.84 19.32 3.80
N VAL A 11 -4.11 19.78 4.81
CA VAL A 11 -3.96 19.10 6.10
C VAL A 11 -5.28 19.15 6.85
N LYS A 12 -5.92 20.33 6.92
CA LYS A 12 -7.25 20.52 7.52
C LYS A 12 -8.27 19.56 6.93
N PHE A 13 -8.33 19.48 5.62
CA PHE A 13 -9.24 18.59 4.92
C PHE A 13 -9.00 17.10 5.24
N ILE A 14 -7.74 16.66 5.30
CA ILE A 14 -7.42 15.28 5.71
C ILE A 14 -7.87 15.01 7.14
N MET A 15 -7.75 16.02 8.02
CA MET A 15 -8.21 15.94 9.41
C MET A 15 -9.72 15.84 9.55
N GLU A 16 -10.46 16.54 8.71
CA GLU A 16 -11.93 16.54 8.73
C GLU A 16 -12.53 15.26 8.14
N LEU A 17 -12.03 14.84 6.99
CA LEU A 17 -12.50 13.62 6.29
C LEU A 17 -12.36 12.34 7.11
N GLN A 18 -11.36 12.25 7.95
CA GLN A 18 -11.12 11.03 8.72
C GLN A 18 -12.14 10.82 9.85
N PHE A 19 -12.73 11.90 10.35
CA PHE A 19 -13.60 11.88 11.53
C PHE A 19 -14.80 10.93 11.41
N PRO A 20 -15.68 11.05 10.40
CA PRO A 20 -16.81 10.15 10.26
C PRO A 20 -16.38 8.70 9.96
N ILE A 21 -15.23 8.53 9.33
CA ILE A 21 -14.70 7.21 8.95
C ILE A 21 -14.22 6.45 10.18
N ILE A 22 -13.41 7.10 11.03
CA ILE A 22 -12.86 6.44 12.21
C ILE A 22 -13.95 6.04 13.21
N ASN A 23 -15.00 6.83 13.34
CA ASN A 23 -16.13 6.52 14.19
C ASN A 23 -16.91 5.30 13.71
N LYS A 24 -17.05 5.14 12.41
CA LYS A 24 -17.70 3.98 11.80
C LYS A 24 -16.89 2.69 11.94
N ILE A 25 -15.58 2.78 11.84
CA ILE A 25 -14.68 1.61 11.79
C ILE A 25 -14.27 1.14 13.19
N TYR A 26 -14.12 2.10 14.11
CA TYR A 26 -13.70 1.85 15.48
C TYR A 26 -14.82 2.24 16.42
N PRO A 27 -15.70 1.31 16.81
CA PRO A 27 -16.76 1.58 17.77
C PRO A 27 -16.17 2.07 19.08
N ARG A 28 -16.99 2.75 19.88
CA ARG A 28 -16.59 3.39 21.15
C ARG A 28 -15.74 2.44 22.00
N ASP A 29 -14.62 2.95 22.54
CA ASP A 29 -13.94 2.26 23.63
C ASP A 29 -14.95 2.09 24.75
N VAL A 30 -15.15 0.85 25.20
CA VAL A 30 -15.95 0.59 26.39
C VAL A 30 -15.18 1.24 27.55
N PHE A 31 -15.79 2.22 28.17
CA PHE A 31 -15.21 2.92 29.29
C PHE A 31 -15.24 2.00 30.51
N SER A 32 -14.08 1.57 30.96
CA SER A 32 -13.93 0.66 32.11
C SER A 32 -13.66 1.38 33.43
N GLY A 33 -14.07 2.65 33.54
CA GLY A 33 -13.78 3.53 34.71
C GLY A 33 -12.42 4.20 34.59
N GLY A 34 -12.22 5.28 35.36
CA GLY A 34 -10.98 6.05 35.43
C GLY A 34 -11.02 7.40 34.68
N ARG A 35 -9.86 8.02 34.48
CA ARG A 35 -9.75 9.33 33.82
C ARG A 35 -10.16 9.24 32.33
N ILE A 36 -11.05 10.15 31.91
CA ILE A 36 -11.45 10.27 30.50
C ILE A 36 -10.21 10.53 29.62
N GLY A 37 -9.94 9.62 28.71
CA GLY A 37 -8.83 9.73 27.77
C GLY A 37 -9.17 10.64 26.58
N TYR A 38 -8.14 10.97 25.80
CA TYR A 38 -8.35 11.73 24.56
C TYR A 38 -9.23 10.95 23.57
N PRO A 39 -10.14 11.62 22.85
CA PRO A 39 -10.94 11.00 21.81
C PRO A 39 -10.05 10.30 20.77
N LYS A 40 -10.46 9.12 20.34
CA LYS A 40 -9.72 8.32 19.34
C LYS A 40 -9.57 9.05 18.01
N GLU A 41 -10.57 9.86 17.67
CA GLU A 41 -10.63 10.68 16.46
C GLU A 41 -9.52 11.74 16.47
N ASP A 42 -9.31 12.40 17.60
CA ASP A 42 -8.27 13.41 17.75
C ASP A 42 -6.89 12.76 17.65
N ILE A 43 -6.69 11.62 18.29
CA ILE A 43 -5.42 10.89 18.18
C ILE A 43 -5.15 10.46 16.75
N PHE A 44 -6.15 9.87 16.09
CA PHE A 44 -6.00 9.42 14.68
C PHE A 44 -5.70 10.59 13.75
N LYS A 45 -6.41 11.70 13.94
CA LYS A 45 -6.18 12.97 13.24
C LYS A 45 -4.72 13.41 13.32
N TRP A 46 -4.18 13.49 14.54
CA TRP A 46 -2.80 13.93 14.74
C TRP A 46 -1.77 12.95 14.19
N LEU A 47 -2.04 11.64 14.20
CA LEU A 47 -1.19 10.65 13.55
C LEU A 47 -1.15 10.81 12.02
N LEU A 48 -2.24 11.25 11.40
CA LEU A 48 -2.25 11.61 9.97
C LEU A 48 -1.48 12.91 9.71
N VAL A 49 -1.66 13.93 10.56
CA VAL A 49 -0.87 15.17 10.49
C VAL A 49 0.60 14.88 10.55
N LYS A 50 1.05 14.05 11.51
CA LYS A 50 2.43 13.58 11.60
C LYS A 50 2.97 13.10 10.25
N LYS A 51 2.18 12.33 9.50
CA LYS A 51 2.58 11.78 8.20
C LYS A 51 2.63 12.82 7.08
N VAL A 52 1.81 13.82 7.14
CA VAL A 52 1.77 14.87 6.09
C VAL A 52 2.82 15.94 6.34
N THR A 53 3.14 16.23 7.60
CA THR A 53 4.10 17.28 8.00
C THR A 53 5.51 16.77 8.27
N ASN A 54 5.67 15.46 8.42
CA ASN A 54 6.89 14.79 8.87
C ASN A 54 7.35 15.18 10.29
N TRP A 55 6.44 15.66 11.13
CA TRP A 55 6.76 15.97 12.52
C TRP A 55 7.07 14.71 13.30
N ASP A 56 7.98 14.81 14.26
CA ASP A 56 8.20 13.75 15.23
C ASP A 56 7.10 13.74 16.32
N TYR A 57 7.15 12.77 17.22
CA TYR A 57 6.14 12.67 18.28
C TYR A 57 6.25 13.77 19.33
N ARG A 58 7.43 14.38 19.53
CA ARG A 58 7.62 15.46 20.51
C ARG A 58 7.01 16.74 19.98
N SER A 59 7.36 17.15 18.77
CA SER A 59 6.74 18.31 18.09
C SER A 59 5.23 18.15 17.98
N LEU A 60 4.76 16.92 17.66
CA LEU A 60 3.34 16.65 17.62
C LEU A 60 2.66 16.80 18.99
N SER A 61 3.33 16.39 20.07
CA SER A 61 2.86 16.54 21.45
C SER A 61 2.70 18.00 21.86
N GLU A 62 3.68 18.83 21.54
CA GLU A 62 3.65 20.27 21.81
C GLU A 62 2.46 20.95 21.16
N ILE A 63 2.21 20.65 19.90
CA ILE A 63 1.13 21.27 19.11
C ILE A 63 -0.23 20.69 19.48
N SER A 64 -0.35 19.37 19.65
CA SER A 64 -1.63 18.72 19.93
C SER A 64 -2.08 18.85 21.39
N GLY A 65 -1.14 19.02 22.32
CA GLY A 65 -1.38 18.92 23.76
C GLY A 65 -1.57 17.48 24.26
N ILE A 66 -1.36 16.47 23.39
CA ILE A 66 -1.45 15.06 23.73
C ILE A 66 -0.03 14.52 23.94
N SER A 67 0.25 13.90 25.09
CA SER A 67 1.59 13.40 25.37
C SER A 67 2.08 12.44 24.29
N TYR A 68 3.37 12.51 23.94
CA TYR A 68 3.98 11.66 22.92
C TYR A 68 3.85 10.16 23.26
N GLN A 69 3.86 9.82 24.54
CA GLN A 69 3.64 8.44 25.01
C GLN A 69 2.23 7.96 24.67
N THR A 70 1.21 8.81 24.91
CA THR A 70 -0.19 8.49 24.55
C THR A 70 -0.36 8.34 23.05
N LEU A 71 0.19 9.24 22.25
CA LEU A 71 0.16 9.14 20.77
C LEU A 71 0.79 7.83 20.28
N ASN A 72 1.97 7.48 20.81
CA ASN A 72 2.68 6.26 20.41
C ASN A 72 1.94 4.99 20.87
N ARG A 73 1.45 4.96 22.13
CA ARG A 73 0.67 3.84 22.66
C ARG A 73 -0.60 3.61 21.85
N ARG A 74 -1.37 4.65 21.56
CA ARG A 74 -2.60 4.56 20.75
C ARG A 74 -2.32 4.18 19.31
N ASN A 75 -1.22 4.65 18.73
CA ASN A 75 -0.79 4.23 17.40
C ASN A 75 -0.55 2.71 17.33
N ARG A 76 0.10 2.11 18.36
CA ARG A 76 0.26 0.64 18.47
C ARG A 76 -1.10 -0.06 18.62
N GLN A 77 -1.99 0.45 19.45
CA GLN A 77 -3.34 -0.12 19.64
C GLN A 77 -4.16 -0.12 18.34
N PHE A 78 -4.12 0.95 17.54
CA PHE A 78 -4.78 1.00 16.23
C PHE A 78 -4.26 -0.10 15.30
N GLN A 79 -2.96 -0.38 15.32
CA GLN A 79 -2.38 -1.48 14.55
C GLN A 79 -2.86 -2.84 15.05
N GLN A 80 -2.77 -3.11 16.35
CA GLN A 80 -3.18 -4.37 16.96
C GLN A 80 -4.66 -4.70 16.69
N ARG A 81 -5.51 -3.68 16.69
CA ARG A 81 -6.95 -3.81 16.36
C ARG A 81 -7.26 -3.76 14.87
N ASN A 82 -6.25 -3.79 14.00
CA ASN A 82 -6.39 -3.72 12.54
C ASN A 82 -7.13 -2.48 12.01
N ILE A 83 -7.15 -1.37 12.76
CA ILE A 83 -7.89 -0.16 12.40
C ILE A 83 -7.36 0.43 11.10
N TYR A 84 -6.04 0.50 10.92
CA TYR A 84 -5.43 1.03 9.70
C TYR A 84 -5.84 0.25 8.45
N ARG A 85 -5.87 -1.09 8.55
CA ARG A 85 -6.31 -1.94 7.45
C ARG A 85 -7.79 -1.73 7.12
N LYS A 86 -8.65 -1.67 8.14
CA LYS A 86 -10.09 -1.40 7.98
C LYS A 86 -10.33 -0.02 7.36
N PHE A 87 -9.58 0.99 7.83
CA PHE A 87 -9.67 2.36 7.31
C PHE A 87 -9.25 2.42 5.84
N PHE A 88 -8.11 1.81 5.50
CA PHE A 88 -7.66 1.72 4.11
C PHE A 88 -8.70 1.04 3.23
N GLN A 89 -9.25 -0.11 3.67
CA GLN A 89 -10.29 -0.82 2.93
C GLN A 89 -11.53 0.04 2.69
N TYR A 90 -11.94 0.81 3.68
CA TYR A 90 -13.05 1.77 3.53
C TYR A 90 -12.73 2.81 2.44
N LEU A 91 -11.52 3.37 2.42
CA LEU A 91 -11.12 4.34 1.40
C LEU A 91 -11.09 3.75 -0.01
N VAL A 92 -10.66 2.50 -0.15
CA VAL A 92 -10.71 1.77 -1.43
C VAL A 92 -12.16 1.64 -1.91
N ASN A 93 -13.08 1.23 -1.03
CA ASN A 93 -14.50 1.14 -1.35
C ASN A 93 -15.10 2.51 -1.77
N GLN A 94 -14.70 3.59 -1.09
CA GLN A 94 -15.13 4.94 -1.48
C GLN A 94 -14.55 5.35 -2.84
N ALA A 95 -13.30 5.00 -3.13
CA ALA A 95 -12.67 5.28 -4.42
C ALA A 95 -13.36 4.54 -5.58
N VAL A 96 -13.80 3.30 -5.36
CA VAL A 96 -14.60 2.54 -6.34
C VAL A 96 -15.95 3.24 -6.59
N ARG A 97 -16.67 3.60 -5.51
CA ARG A 97 -17.97 4.30 -5.62
C ARG A 97 -17.87 5.63 -6.36
N LYS A 98 -16.73 6.32 -6.23
CA LYS A 98 -16.45 7.59 -6.93
C LYS A 98 -15.84 7.41 -8.33
N GLY A 99 -15.73 6.17 -8.84
CA GLY A 99 -15.14 5.88 -10.14
C GLY A 99 -13.64 6.13 -10.25
N LEU A 100 -12.93 6.24 -9.11
CA LEU A 100 -11.47 6.39 -9.07
C LEU A 100 -10.72 5.07 -9.29
N ILE A 101 -11.38 3.96 -9.07
CA ILE A 101 -10.87 2.62 -9.34
C ILE A 101 -11.82 1.98 -10.33
N ASP A 102 -11.37 1.77 -11.56
CA ASP A 102 -12.13 1.01 -12.56
C ASP A 102 -11.64 -0.45 -12.68
N GLY A 103 -10.45 -0.73 -12.22
CA GLY A 103 -9.85 -2.07 -12.21
C GLY A 103 -9.53 -2.65 -13.59
N GLU A 104 -9.68 -1.89 -14.68
CA GLU A 104 -9.40 -2.35 -16.05
C GLU A 104 -7.90 -2.56 -16.28
N LYS A 105 -7.09 -1.60 -15.84
CA LYS A 105 -5.62 -1.68 -15.91
C LYS A 105 -5.05 -1.49 -14.53
N THR A 106 -4.41 -2.53 -14.03
CA THR A 106 -3.80 -2.51 -12.70
C THR A 106 -2.32 -2.85 -12.80
N ALA A 107 -1.52 -2.42 -11.83
CA ALA A 107 -0.10 -2.71 -11.78
C ALA A 107 0.30 -3.25 -10.41
N ILE A 108 1.19 -4.24 -10.42
CA ILE A 108 1.81 -4.83 -9.22
C ILE A 108 3.30 -4.52 -9.24
N ASP A 109 3.81 -4.06 -8.13
CA ASP A 109 5.25 -3.89 -7.92
C ASP A 109 5.56 -3.80 -6.42
N SER A 110 6.84 -3.79 -6.08
CA SER A 110 7.34 -3.60 -4.72
C SER A 110 8.26 -2.39 -4.64
N SER A 111 8.36 -1.84 -3.44
CA SER A 111 9.33 -0.80 -3.15
C SER A 111 10.07 -1.11 -1.87
N PHE A 112 11.39 -1.19 -1.98
CA PHE A 112 12.27 -1.37 -0.83
C PHE A 112 12.44 -0.06 -0.06
N VAL A 113 12.42 -0.18 1.26
CA VAL A 113 12.68 0.90 2.20
C VAL A 113 13.77 0.45 3.16
N LYS A 114 14.88 1.17 3.15
CA LYS A 114 16.01 0.90 4.03
C LYS A 114 15.63 1.14 5.49
N THR A 115 16.01 0.24 6.39
CA THR A 115 15.99 0.49 7.83
C THR A 115 17.30 1.07 8.30
N TYR A 116 17.24 1.82 9.38
CA TYR A 116 18.42 2.36 10.05
C TYR A 116 18.92 1.44 11.19
N SER A 117 18.19 0.38 11.50
CA SER A 117 18.58 -0.59 12.51
C SER A 117 19.25 -1.81 11.88
N ASN A 118 20.43 -2.16 12.36
CA ASN A 118 21.16 -3.36 11.96
C ASN A 118 20.81 -4.58 12.85
N LYS A 119 20.14 -4.35 13.97
CA LYS A 119 19.71 -5.39 14.90
C LYS A 119 18.23 -5.25 15.16
N GLU A 120 17.47 -6.26 14.81
CA GLU A 120 16.06 -6.36 15.13
C GLU A 120 15.83 -7.58 16.01
N GLU A 121 15.09 -7.37 17.07
CA GLU A 121 14.76 -8.41 18.05
C GLU A 121 13.94 -9.57 17.48
N SER A 122 13.34 -9.39 16.31
CA SER A 122 12.38 -10.35 15.73
C SER A 122 12.88 -11.14 14.52
N GLY A 123 14.15 -11.04 14.14
CA GLY A 123 14.66 -11.72 12.93
C GLY A 123 14.02 -11.32 11.61
N SER A 124 13.17 -10.28 11.62
CA SER A 124 12.39 -9.83 10.46
C SER A 124 13.14 -8.87 9.53
N LEU A 125 14.45 -8.71 9.71
CA LEU A 125 15.30 -7.90 8.87
C LEU A 125 15.93 -8.74 7.77
N GLY A 126 15.44 -8.56 6.55
CA GLY A 126 16.08 -9.13 5.38
C GLY A 126 17.15 -8.22 4.80
N TYR A 127 18.37 -8.72 4.65
CA TYR A 127 19.41 -8.06 3.86
C TYR A 127 19.08 -8.17 2.38
N ASN A 128 18.88 -7.05 1.72
CA ASN A 128 18.67 -7.02 0.28
C ASN A 128 20.02 -6.90 -0.43
N GLY A 129 20.49 -7.98 -1.06
CA GLY A 129 21.78 -8.02 -1.72
C GLY A 129 21.90 -7.04 -2.91
N TYR A 130 20.81 -6.76 -3.60
CA TYR A 130 20.78 -5.77 -4.68
C TYR A 130 20.91 -4.33 -4.17
N LYS A 131 20.24 -4.03 -3.03
CA LYS A 131 20.28 -2.70 -2.39
C LYS A 131 21.42 -2.58 -1.40
N LYS A 132 22.18 -3.64 -1.14
CA LYS A 132 23.27 -3.72 -0.17
C LYS A 132 22.89 -3.13 1.19
N SER A 133 21.69 -3.41 1.67
CA SER A 133 21.16 -2.88 2.92
C SER A 133 20.04 -3.71 3.50
N TYR A 134 19.86 -3.62 4.82
CA TYR A 134 18.70 -4.16 5.51
C TYR A 134 17.48 -3.27 5.33
N GLY A 135 16.30 -3.85 5.32
CA GLY A 135 15.06 -3.09 5.23
C GLY A 135 13.82 -3.94 5.01
N PHE A 136 12.76 -3.25 4.64
CA PHE A 136 11.44 -3.82 4.40
C PHE A 136 10.99 -3.54 2.97
N LYS A 137 10.08 -4.36 2.48
CA LYS A 137 9.41 -4.15 1.20
C LYS A 137 7.94 -3.84 1.39
N LEU A 138 7.48 -2.87 0.64
CA LEU A 138 6.08 -2.55 0.48
C LEU A 138 5.65 -3.03 -0.90
N HIS A 139 4.80 -4.07 -0.94
CA HIS A 139 4.20 -4.58 -2.17
C HIS A 139 2.83 -3.96 -2.35
N ALA A 140 2.53 -3.47 -3.54
CA ALA A 140 1.26 -2.81 -3.83
C ALA A 140 0.64 -3.31 -5.14
N LEU A 141 -0.70 -3.32 -5.17
CA LEU A 141 -1.53 -3.40 -6.35
C LEU A 141 -2.25 -2.06 -6.48
N ILE A 142 -2.12 -1.39 -7.62
CA ILE A 142 -2.75 -0.08 -7.87
C ILE A 142 -3.63 -0.11 -9.12
N ASP A 143 -4.61 0.79 -9.16
CA ASP A 143 -5.26 1.21 -10.41
C ASP A 143 -4.30 2.12 -11.19
N VAL A 144 -4.06 1.82 -12.45
CA VAL A 144 -3.06 2.53 -13.27
C VAL A 144 -3.52 3.94 -13.62
N LYS A 145 -4.81 4.13 -13.92
CA LYS A 145 -5.36 5.41 -14.36
C LYS A 145 -5.25 6.49 -13.29
N THR A 146 -5.61 6.15 -12.08
CA THR A 146 -5.63 7.11 -10.97
C THR A 146 -4.44 6.99 -10.03
N LYS A 147 -3.69 5.92 -10.11
CA LYS A 147 -2.64 5.54 -9.14
C LYS A 147 -3.21 5.28 -7.75
N PHE A 148 -4.51 4.93 -7.67
CA PHE A 148 -5.12 4.62 -6.38
C PHE A 148 -4.71 3.20 -5.94
N PRO A 149 -4.20 3.03 -4.71
CA PRO A 149 -3.82 1.72 -4.21
C PRO A 149 -5.05 0.87 -3.88
N ILE A 150 -5.03 -0.38 -4.33
CA ILE A 150 -6.12 -1.36 -4.15
C ILE A 150 -5.79 -2.34 -3.04
N ALA A 151 -4.56 -2.82 -3.02
CA ALA A 151 -4.07 -3.76 -2.01
C ALA A 151 -2.62 -3.48 -1.63
N LEU A 152 -2.28 -3.87 -0.41
CA LEU A 152 -0.96 -3.67 0.19
C LEU A 152 -0.53 -4.89 0.99
N VAL A 153 0.76 -5.23 0.90
CA VAL A 153 1.43 -6.20 1.78
C VAL A 153 2.81 -5.66 2.15
N VAL A 154 3.16 -5.77 3.42
CA VAL A 154 4.49 -5.46 3.93
C VAL A 154 5.23 -6.75 4.23
N THR A 155 6.50 -6.82 3.85
CA THR A 155 7.40 -7.95 4.13
C THR A 155 8.79 -7.47 4.54
N ASP A 156 9.62 -8.40 4.98
CA ASP A 156 11.07 -8.17 5.08
C ASP A 156 11.70 -7.90 3.70
N GLY A 157 12.93 -7.41 3.71
CA GLY A 157 13.67 -7.05 2.50
C GLY A 157 14.11 -8.23 1.62
N LEU A 158 14.12 -9.47 2.15
CA LEU A 158 14.50 -10.69 1.45
C LEU A 158 13.38 -11.26 0.58
N MET A 159 12.13 -11.00 0.94
CA MET A 159 10.98 -11.62 0.27
C MET A 159 11.00 -11.36 -1.23
N HIS A 160 10.91 -12.42 -2.00
CA HIS A 160 10.80 -12.35 -3.46
C HIS A 160 9.47 -11.71 -3.88
N ASP A 161 9.53 -10.72 -4.77
CA ASP A 161 8.38 -9.94 -5.20
C ASP A 161 7.29 -10.80 -5.85
N SER A 162 7.68 -11.79 -6.67
CA SER A 162 6.75 -12.71 -7.32
C SER A 162 5.88 -13.51 -6.36
N LYS A 163 6.38 -13.86 -5.16
CA LYS A 163 5.62 -14.60 -4.15
C LYS A 163 4.41 -13.80 -3.64
N LEU A 164 4.46 -12.48 -3.72
CA LEU A 164 3.39 -11.60 -3.24
C LEU A 164 2.35 -11.23 -4.30
N ALA A 165 2.56 -11.57 -5.57
CA ALA A 165 1.61 -11.26 -6.64
C ALA A 165 0.22 -11.89 -6.40
N ILE A 166 0.16 -13.20 -6.14
CA ILE A 166 -1.10 -13.90 -5.86
C ILE A 166 -1.75 -13.41 -4.55
N PRO A 167 -1.04 -13.27 -3.43
CA PRO A 167 -1.58 -12.64 -2.22
C PRO A 167 -2.17 -11.24 -2.43
N LEU A 168 -1.51 -10.38 -3.20
CA LEU A 168 -2.03 -9.05 -3.54
C LEU A 168 -3.31 -9.13 -4.38
N MET A 169 -3.30 -9.96 -5.42
CA MET A 169 -4.47 -10.18 -6.26
C MET A 169 -5.63 -10.82 -5.48
N LYS A 170 -5.38 -11.71 -4.52
CA LYS A 170 -6.43 -12.22 -3.62
C LYS A 170 -7.06 -11.12 -2.78
N ARG A 171 -6.26 -10.19 -2.25
CA ARG A 171 -6.76 -9.07 -1.42
C ARG A 171 -7.54 -8.03 -2.22
N GLY A 172 -7.11 -7.74 -3.44
CA GLY A 172 -7.70 -6.72 -4.29
C GLY A 172 -8.61 -7.26 -5.41
N GLY A 173 -8.76 -8.59 -5.51
CA GLY A 173 -9.34 -9.25 -6.68
C GLY A 173 -10.78 -8.88 -7.02
N HIS A 174 -11.58 -8.54 -6.02
CA HIS A 174 -12.97 -8.12 -6.22
C HIS A 174 -13.10 -6.72 -6.86
N TYR A 175 -12.01 -5.95 -6.92
CA TYR A 175 -11.97 -4.67 -7.62
C TYR A 175 -11.38 -4.77 -9.03
N LEU A 176 -10.85 -5.94 -9.42
CA LEU A 176 -10.27 -6.16 -10.74
C LEU A 176 -11.36 -6.46 -11.76
N LYS A 177 -11.33 -5.75 -12.86
CA LYS A 177 -12.29 -5.93 -13.95
C LYS A 177 -11.91 -7.14 -14.81
N LYS A 178 -12.91 -7.94 -15.18
CA LYS A 178 -12.72 -9.01 -16.17
C LYS A 178 -12.26 -8.42 -17.51
N ASN A 179 -11.47 -9.19 -18.25
CA ASN A 179 -10.87 -8.79 -19.55
C ASN A 179 -9.89 -7.60 -19.48
N GLY A 180 -9.49 -7.18 -18.27
CA GLY A 180 -8.53 -6.13 -18.04
C GLY A 180 -7.08 -6.55 -18.22
N TYR A 181 -6.16 -5.71 -17.76
CA TYR A 181 -4.72 -5.96 -17.74
C TYR A 181 -4.17 -5.89 -16.32
N ILE A 182 -3.33 -6.88 -15.97
CA ILE A 182 -2.51 -6.83 -14.75
C ILE A 182 -1.06 -6.72 -15.19
N LEU A 183 -0.45 -5.57 -14.90
CA LEU A 183 0.88 -5.21 -15.31
C LEU A 183 1.87 -5.49 -14.18
N ALA A 184 3.00 -6.10 -14.47
CA ALA A 184 4.10 -6.25 -13.55
C ALA A 184 5.43 -6.32 -14.28
N ASP A 185 6.54 -6.19 -13.55
CA ASP A 185 7.84 -6.28 -14.16
C ASP A 185 8.21 -7.75 -14.49
N LYS A 186 9.37 -7.93 -15.11
CA LYS A 186 9.90 -9.23 -15.51
C LYS A 186 10.19 -10.17 -14.34
N ALA A 187 10.37 -9.66 -13.11
CA ALA A 187 10.58 -10.48 -11.94
C ALA A 187 9.34 -11.34 -11.61
N TYR A 188 8.16 -10.85 -11.99
CA TYR A 188 6.87 -11.54 -11.85
C TYR A 188 6.57 -12.55 -12.98
N ASP A 189 7.49 -12.76 -13.91
CA ASP A 189 7.31 -13.75 -14.98
C ASP A 189 7.38 -15.17 -14.41
N ASP A 190 6.23 -15.65 -13.98
CA ASP A 190 6.00 -16.97 -13.36
C ASP A 190 4.72 -17.58 -13.92
N THR A 191 4.74 -18.91 -14.15
CA THR A 191 3.62 -19.63 -14.78
C THR A 191 2.37 -19.60 -13.89
N ASP A 192 2.53 -19.77 -12.59
CA ASP A 192 1.38 -19.80 -11.67
C ASP A 192 0.74 -18.41 -11.55
N ILE A 193 1.54 -17.32 -11.55
CA ILE A 193 1.04 -15.96 -11.59
C ILE A 193 0.22 -15.70 -12.86
N ILE A 194 0.78 -16.06 -14.01
CA ILE A 194 0.11 -15.87 -15.31
C ILE A 194 -1.17 -16.70 -15.38
N ALA A 195 -1.12 -17.95 -14.94
CA ALA A 195 -2.29 -18.82 -14.89
C ALA A 195 -3.38 -18.29 -13.95
N TRP A 196 -2.97 -17.73 -12.81
CA TRP A 196 -3.88 -17.08 -11.86
C TRP A 196 -4.62 -15.89 -12.49
N ILE A 197 -3.87 -15.00 -13.18
CA ILE A 197 -4.43 -13.84 -13.87
C ILE A 197 -5.48 -14.26 -14.90
N ILE A 198 -5.16 -15.25 -15.71
CA ILE A 198 -6.03 -15.70 -16.80
C ILE A 198 -7.25 -16.45 -16.26
N LYS A 199 -7.03 -17.44 -15.38
CA LYS A 199 -8.11 -18.34 -14.92
C LYS A 199 -9.05 -17.66 -13.93
N ARG A 200 -8.50 -16.83 -13.02
CA ARG A 200 -9.29 -16.22 -11.94
C ARG A 200 -10.01 -14.96 -12.36
N PHE A 201 -9.36 -14.12 -13.17
CA PHE A 201 -9.89 -12.81 -13.53
C PHE A 201 -10.28 -12.70 -15.01
N ASN A 202 -10.03 -13.74 -15.81
CA ASN A 202 -10.17 -13.67 -17.27
C ASN A 202 -9.45 -12.43 -17.84
N SER A 203 -8.28 -12.07 -17.27
CA SER A 203 -7.53 -10.86 -17.58
C SER A 203 -6.24 -11.20 -18.33
N LYS A 204 -5.62 -10.19 -18.91
CA LYS A 204 -4.39 -10.31 -19.69
C LYS A 204 -3.18 -9.99 -18.80
N ALA A 205 -2.16 -10.83 -18.85
CA ALA A 205 -0.92 -10.61 -18.13
C ALA A 205 0.00 -9.67 -18.94
N GLY A 206 0.18 -8.45 -18.49
CA GLY A 206 1.13 -7.49 -19.03
C GLY A 206 2.51 -7.63 -18.41
N ILE A 207 3.08 -8.84 -18.45
CA ILE A 207 4.35 -9.22 -17.81
C ILE A 207 5.32 -9.64 -18.88
N PRO A 208 6.50 -8.98 -19.02
CA PRO A 208 7.51 -9.39 -20.01
C PRO A 208 8.10 -10.75 -19.69
N MET A 209 8.29 -11.58 -20.69
CA MET A 209 8.89 -12.90 -20.51
C MET A 209 10.39 -12.81 -20.19
N LYS A 210 10.87 -13.65 -19.29
CA LYS A 210 12.31 -13.90 -19.05
C LYS A 210 12.94 -14.54 -20.30
N LYS A 211 14.24 -14.29 -20.53
CA LYS A 211 14.97 -14.89 -21.66
C LYS A 211 14.81 -16.41 -21.66
N LYS A 212 14.68 -17.03 -22.84
CA LYS A 212 14.46 -18.46 -23.06
C LYS A 212 15.42 -19.39 -22.30
N SER A 213 16.64 -18.95 -22.00
CA SER A 213 17.65 -19.70 -21.28
C SER A 213 17.26 -20.13 -19.86
N ARG A 214 16.27 -19.46 -19.24
CA ARG A 214 15.78 -19.80 -17.89
C ARG A 214 14.49 -20.62 -17.88
N LEU A 215 13.87 -20.81 -19.03
CA LEU A 215 12.74 -21.72 -19.19
C LEU A 215 13.35 -23.06 -19.56
N ALA A 216 13.44 -23.98 -18.61
CA ALA A 216 14.03 -25.29 -18.85
C ALA A 216 13.40 -25.94 -20.11
N LYS A 217 14.20 -26.13 -21.15
CA LYS A 217 13.80 -26.85 -22.33
C LYS A 217 13.30 -28.25 -21.91
N GLY A 218 12.10 -28.61 -22.33
CA GLY A 218 11.59 -29.97 -22.13
C GLY A 218 10.84 -30.23 -20.79
N LYS A 219 10.78 -29.33 -19.84
CA LYS A 219 9.95 -29.56 -18.65
C LYS A 219 8.47 -29.57 -19.00
N LYS A 220 7.87 -30.74 -18.87
CA LYS A 220 6.41 -30.89 -18.89
C LYS A 220 5.85 -30.51 -17.52
N SER A 221 4.75 -29.78 -17.48
CA SER A 221 3.98 -29.46 -16.29
C SER A 221 2.52 -29.85 -16.52
N ARG A 222 1.68 -29.64 -15.50
CA ARG A 222 0.21 -29.73 -15.65
C ARG A 222 -0.37 -28.90 -16.80
N TYR A 223 0.40 -27.99 -17.38
CA TYR A 223 0.02 -27.18 -18.55
C TYR A 223 0.69 -27.65 -19.85
N GLY A 224 1.29 -28.84 -19.89
CA GLY A 224 2.03 -29.36 -21.03
C GLY A 224 3.40 -28.70 -21.19
N ASN A 225 3.79 -28.35 -22.43
CA ASN A 225 5.03 -27.63 -22.70
C ASN A 225 4.90 -26.18 -22.20
N LEU A 226 5.54 -25.86 -21.07
CA LEU A 226 5.46 -24.56 -20.38
C LEU A 226 5.82 -23.39 -21.27
N LEU A 227 6.85 -23.53 -22.09
CA LEU A 227 7.29 -22.45 -22.97
C LEU A 227 6.23 -22.13 -24.02
N ASN A 228 5.67 -23.15 -24.67
CA ASN A 228 4.64 -22.96 -25.69
C ASN A 228 3.35 -22.40 -25.10
N TRP A 229 2.95 -22.90 -23.92
CA TRP A 229 1.77 -22.37 -23.21
C TRP A 229 1.96 -20.88 -22.87
N ARG A 230 3.13 -20.49 -22.33
CA ARG A 230 3.41 -19.10 -21.95
C ARG A 230 3.50 -18.18 -23.17
N LEU A 231 4.14 -18.63 -24.27
CA LEU A 231 4.16 -17.90 -25.54
C LEU A 231 2.73 -17.68 -26.08
N LYS A 232 1.86 -18.70 -25.98
CA LYS A 232 0.47 -18.59 -26.39
C LYS A 232 -0.34 -17.68 -25.46
N ALA A 233 -0.13 -17.77 -24.16
CA ALA A 233 -0.90 -17.03 -23.15
C ALA A 233 -0.50 -15.55 -23.02
N VAL A 234 0.78 -15.23 -23.18
CA VAL A 234 1.33 -13.87 -22.99
C VAL A 234 1.67 -13.22 -24.31
N GLY A 235 2.27 -13.96 -25.24
CA GLY A 235 2.77 -13.41 -26.51
C GLY A 235 1.70 -12.75 -27.38
N ARG A 236 0.46 -13.26 -27.37
CA ARG A 236 -0.67 -12.68 -28.12
C ARG A 236 -1.32 -11.49 -27.41
N THR A 237 -1.16 -11.38 -26.11
CA THR A 237 -1.84 -10.37 -25.29
C THR A 237 -0.92 -9.26 -24.79
N PHE A 238 0.41 -9.49 -24.84
CA PHE A 238 1.40 -8.50 -24.41
C PHE A 238 1.51 -7.36 -25.42
N LYS A 239 1.10 -6.17 -25.01
CA LYS A 239 1.22 -4.93 -25.78
C LYS A 239 2.23 -3.99 -25.10
N LYS A 240 3.31 -3.64 -25.78
CA LYS A 240 4.37 -2.76 -25.27
C LYS A 240 3.84 -1.38 -24.87
N SER A 241 2.87 -0.85 -25.60
CA SER A 241 2.20 0.43 -25.28
C SER A 241 1.46 0.38 -23.94
N ILE A 242 0.75 -0.71 -23.66
CA ILE A 242 0.04 -0.91 -22.39
C ILE A 242 1.04 -1.20 -21.27
N TYR A 243 2.09 -1.97 -21.53
CA TYR A 243 3.13 -2.27 -20.53
C TYR A 243 3.84 -1.00 -20.03
N LYS A 244 4.02 0.01 -20.86
CA LYS A 244 4.59 1.31 -20.45
C LYS A 244 3.83 1.95 -19.29
N LEU A 245 2.53 1.69 -19.16
CA LEU A 245 1.70 2.20 -18.07
C LEU A 245 2.10 1.62 -16.70
N ARG A 246 2.92 0.56 -16.65
CA ARG A 246 3.49 0.05 -15.40
C ARG A 246 4.26 1.12 -14.62
N THR A 247 4.86 2.08 -15.31
CA THR A 247 5.60 3.19 -14.65
C THR A 247 4.74 4.00 -13.68
N GLU A 248 3.41 3.92 -13.78
CA GLU A 248 2.52 4.62 -12.84
C GLU A 248 2.63 4.09 -11.40
N ILE A 249 3.01 2.81 -11.22
CA ILE A 249 3.26 2.29 -9.86
C ILE A 249 4.58 2.84 -9.28
N GLU A 250 5.58 3.08 -10.11
CA GLU A 250 6.82 3.75 -9.68
C GLU A 250 6.55 5.20 -9.25
N ARG A 251 5.68 5.91 -9.99
CA ARG A 251 5.21 7.25 -9.62
C ARG A 251 4.40 7.25 -8.33
N PHE A 252 3.58 6.21 -8.10
CA PHE A 252 2.89 6.01 -6.84
C PHE A 252 3.88 5.86 -5.69
N PHE A 253 4.85 4.94 -5.77
CA PHE A 253 5.86 4.75 -4.73
C PHE A 253 6.70 6.02 -4.49
N SER A 254 7.09 6.71 -5.56
CA SER A 254 7.78 8.00 -5.45
C SER A 254 6.93 9.04 -4.69
N SER A 255 5.62 9.09 -4.95
CA SER A 255 4.72 10.02 -4.28
C SER A 255 4.58 9.73 -2.79
N ILE A 256 4.37 8.47 -2.39
CA ILE A 256 4.23 8.14 -0.96
C ILE A 256 5.54 8.30 -0.19
N LYS A 257 6.69 8.07 -0.81
CA LYS A 257 7.99 8.30 -0.19
C LYS A 257 8.29 9.79 0.00
N ARG A 258 8.07 10.61 -1.03
CA ARG A 258 8.43 12.04 -1.00
C ARG A 258 7.40 12.93 -0.32
N ARG A 259 6.10 12.66 -0.49
CA ARG A 259 5.02 13.53 -0.01
C ARG A 259 4.37 13.07 1.28
N PHE A 260 4.50 11.78 1.60
CA PHE A 260 3.90 11.17 2.78
C PHE A 260 4.94 10.43 3.62
N HIS A 261 6.21 10.75 3.40
CA HIS A 261 7.36 10.43 4.24
C HIS A 261 7.50 8.94 4.59
N LEU A 262 7.12 8.05 3.63
CA LEU A 262 7.33 6.63 3.81
C LEU A 262 8.84 6.33 3.84
N GLY A 263 9.30 5.73 4.94
CA GLY A 263 10.70 5.35 5.12
C GLY A 263 11.62 6.46 5.63
N GLN A 264 11.09 7.63 5.95
CA GLN A 264 11.85 8.70 6.60
C GLN A 264 11.82 8.61 8.12
N GLU A 265 11.03 7.71 8.68
CA GLU A 265 10.94 7.51 10.12
C GLU A 265 11.95 6.48 10.60
N LEU A 266 12.61 6.80 11.71
CA LEU A 266 13.47 5.90 12.45
C LEU A 266 12.60 4.90 13.23
N THR A 267 12.14 3.84 12.57
CA THR A 267 11.31 2.81 13.21
C THR A 267 12.00 1.46 13.18
N ARG A 268 11.85 0.71 14.27
CA ARG A 268 12.33 -0.67 14.39
C ARG A 268 11.16 -1.63 14.24
N GLY A 269 11.41 -2.74 13.56
CA GLY A 269 10.48 -3.84 13.41
C GLY A 269 9.44 -3.68 12.32
N ILE A 270 9.03 -4.83 11.79
CA ILE A 270 8.06 -4.92 10.68
C ILE A 270 6.69 -4.34 11.06
N GLU A 271 6.31 -4.45 12.34
CA GLU A 271 5.03 -3.90 12.81
C GLU A 271 5.02 -2.37 12.76
N ALA A 272 6.11 -1.73 13.22
CA ALA A 272 6.24 -0.28 13.19
C ALA A 272 6.30 0.22 11.74
N PHE A 273 7.04 -0.46 10.88
CA PHE A 273 7.07 -0.16 9.45
C PHE A 273 5.70 -0.34 8.79
N THR A 274 4.96 -1.39 9.15
CA THR A 274 3.60 -1.63 8.67
C THR A 274 2.65 -0.50 9.07
N ARG A 275 2.68 -0.04 10.34
CA ARG A 275 1.89 1.11 10.81
C ARG A 275 2.17 2.35 9.98
N ASN A 276 3.44 2.67 9.81
CA ASN A 276 3.88 3.86 9.08
C ASN A 276 3.52 3.77 7.60
N SER A 277 3.60 2.59 7.02
CA SER A 277 3.17 2.33 5.64
C SER A 277 1.67 2.59 5.47
N TYR A 278 0.84 2.09 6.37
CA TYR A 278 -0.60 2.36 6.33
C TYR A 278 -0.93 3.83 6.55
N LEU A 279 -0.28 4.52 7.49
CA LEU A 279 -0.50 5.96 7.71
C LEU A 279 -0.14 6.78 6.46
N SER A 280 1.01 6.49 5.83
CA SER A 280 1.40 7.12 4.56
C SER A 280 0.38 6.85 3.45
N LEU A 281 -0.10 5.62 3.36
CA LEU A 281 -1.06 5.17 2.37
C LEU A 281 -2.44 5.82 2.57
N ILE A 282 -2.94 5.85 3.80
CA ILE A 282 -4.21 6.49 4.16
C ILE A 282 -4.15 7.99 3.83
N SER A 283 -3.06 8.66 4.21
CA SER A 283 -2.86 10.08 3.89
C SER A 283 -2.82 10.33 2.38
N TYR A 284 -2.18 9.45 1.62
CA TYR A 284 -2.19 9.48 0.15
C TYR A 284 -3.60 9.33 -0.41
N CYS A 285 -4.36 8.34 0.06
CA CYS A 285 -5.74 8.07 -0.40
C CYS A 285 -6.68 9.24 -0.07
N LEU A 286 -6.62 9.79 1.13
CA LEU A 286 -7.40 10.97 1.53
C LEU A 286 -7.06 12.18 0.65
N ASN A 287 -5.77 12.40 0.35
CA ASN A 287 -5.38 13.46 -0.57
C ASN A 287 -5.89 13.24 -2.00
N LYS A 288 -5.96 12.00 -2.48
CA LYS A 288 -6.55 11.69 -3.79
C LYS A 288 -8.05 11.97 -3.82
N LEU A 289 -8.77 11.59 -2.77
CA LEU A 289 -10.20 11.88 -2.64
C LEU A 289 -10.47 13.38 -2.55
N TYR A 290 -9.61 14.14 -1.87
CA TYR A 290 -9.66 15.60 -1.84
C TYR A 290 -9.54 16.23 -3.24
N LEU A 291 -8.52 15.82 -4.00
CA LEU A 291 -8.28 16.37 -5.33
C LEU A 291 -9.42 16.11 -6.31
N VAL A 292 -10.20 15.07 -6.10
CA VAL A 292 -11.38 14.77 -6.91
C VAL A 292 -12.58 15.59 -6.44
N GLY A 293 -12.81 15.66 -5.13
CA GLY A 293 -13.86 16.52 -4.56
C GLY A 293 -13.66 18.01 -4.90
N ALA A 294 -12.41 18.49 -4.88
CA ALA A 294 -12.08 19.88 -5.24
C ALA A 294 -12.22 20.21 -6.75
N ARG A 295 -12.37 19.20 -7.61
CA ARG A 295 -12.62 19.39 -9.05
C ARG A 295 -14.11 19.28 -9.43
N SER A 296 -14.94 18.91 -8.44
CA SER A 296 -16.39 18.76 -8.62
C SER A 296 -17.18 20.00 -8.13
N PHE A 297 -16.46 21.10 -7.86
CA PHE A 297 -17.04 22.41 -7.50
C PHE A 297 -16.58 23.46 -8.53
#